data_71c16eddc5c00ed75d83905e5d15d939
#
_entry.id   71c16eddc5c00ed75d83905e5d15d939
#
_cell.length_a   1.000
_cell.length_b   1.000
_cell.length_c   1.000
_cell.angle_alpha   90.00
_cell.angle_beta   90.00
_cell.angle_gamma   90.00
#
_symmetry.space_group_name_H-M   'P 1'
#
loop_
_entity.id
_entity.type
_entity.pdbx_description
1 polymer ?
#
loop_
_entity_poly.entity_id
_entity_poly.type
_entity_poly.pdbx_seq_one_letter_code
_entity_poly.pdbx_strand_id
1 'polypeptide(L)'
;MDQIAAASNGRTINVEGLSKEVLRRLGEIVAQAEAGPQPVQHDGFYEMPIPIGISVRHVHLCPEHVAILFGEGHNLSSYQELYQKGYYAAREHVMVVGRKRCIEAVRVLGPTRPYSQVELAQTDALVLGLKLPIATDGADPASAPITLVGPEGAVTLPGKGKGGAFIARRHMHMSDITARKLGVKDRELLDLHIDGPRPTTLHGILVRIQAGWRDEVHLDTDEGNAVGIRSGQTGTLMIPVRA
;
A
#
# COMPACT_ATOMS: atom_id res chain seq x y z
N MET A 1 -10.03 36.66 14.84
CA MET A 1 -8.78 36.26 14.11
C MET A 1 -8.91 34.80 13.84
N ASP A 2 -9.58 34.45 12.76
CA ASP A 2 -9.86 33.05 12.43
C ASP A 2 -8.82 32.55 11.42
N GLN A 3 -7.87 31.76 11.92
CA GLN A 3 -6.94 31.03 11.03
C GLN A 3 -7.69 29.83 10.46
N ILE A 4 -8.03 29.89 9.19
CA ILE A 4 -8.46 28.69 8.44
C ILE A 4 -7.19 27.96 8.03
N ALA A 5 -6.81 26.94 8.78
CA ALA A 5 -5.71 26.03 8.43
C ALA A 5 -6.23 24.99 7.44
N ALA A 6 -6.00 25.20 6.15
CA ALA A 6 -6.12 24.16 5.13
C ALA A 6 -4.78 23.43 5.05
N ALA A 7 -4.70 22.26 5.64
CA ALA A 7 -3.50 21.41 5.60
C ALA A 7 -3.61 20.39 4.47
N SER A 8 -3.03 20.70 3.32
CA SER A 8 -2.57 19.70 2.37
C SER A 8 -1.05 19.84 2.23
N ASN A 9 -0.33 18.76 2.47
CA ASN A 9 1.14 18.65 2.32
C ASN A 9 2.01 19.59 3.18
N GLY A 10 1.59 19.92 4.42
CA GLY A 10 2.46 20.63 5.36
C GLY A 10 2.87 22.06 4.96
N ARG A 11 2.24 22.66 3.96
CA ARG A 11 2.45 24.06 3.58
C ARG A 11 1.29 24.92 4.09
N THR A 12 1.60 25.85 4.95
CA THR A 12 0.67 26.88 5.39
C THR A 12 0.55 27.94 4.30
N ILE A 13 -0.67 28.14 3.78
CA ILE A 13 -0.93 29.22 2.83
C ILE A 13 -1.28 30.46 3.65
N ASN A 14 -0.53 31.55 3.47
CA ASN A 14 -0.90 32.84 4.05
C ASN A 14 -2.11 33.40 3.28
N VAL A 15 -3.25 33.49 3.94
CA VAL A 15 -4.50 33.97 3.37
C VAL A 15 -4.82 35.43 3.74
N GLU A 16 -3.93 36.11 4.45
CA GLU A 16 -4.08 37.52 4.78
C GLU A 16 -4.09 38.39 3.49
N GLY A 17 -5.12 39.18 3.32
CA GLY A 17 -5.29 40.05 2.16
C GLY A 17 -6.07 39.49 0.99
N LEU A 18 -6.56 38.24 1.06
CA LEU A 18 -7.42 37.66 0.03
C LEU A 18 -8.87 38.12 0.19
N SER A 19 -9.55 38.38 -0.92
CA SER A 19 -10.97 38.72 -0.90
C SER A 19 -11.81 37.52 -0.45
N LYS A 20 -13.01 37.79 0.13
CA LYS A 20 -13.95 36.72 0.54
C LYS A 20 -14.29 35.76 -0.60
N GLU A 21 -14.36 36.23 -1.83
CA GLU A 21 -14.63 35.42 -3.01
C GLU A 21 -13.47 34.48 -3.35
N VAL A 22 -12.24 34.97 -3.21
CA VAL A 22 -11.04 34.11 -3.40
C VAL A 22 -10.96 33.05 -2.33
N LEU A 23 -11.24 33.39 -1.07
CA LEU A 23 -11.27 32.41 0.03
C LEU A 23 -12.36 31.36 -0.17
N ARG A 24 -13.56 31.76 -0.64
CA ARG A 24 -14.64 30.84 -0.97
C ARG A 24 -14.22 29.88 -2.09
N ARG A 25 -13.66 30.38 -3.19
CA ARG A 25 -13.16 29.53 -4.31
C ARG A 25 -12.03 28.63 -3.92
N LEU A 26 -11.09 29.09 -3.10
CA LEU A 26 -10.03 28.22 -2.55
C LEU A 26 -10.62 27.13 -1.68
N GLY A 27 -11.60 27.44 -0.83
CA GLY A 27 -12.33 26.44 -0.04
C GLY A 27 -13.01 25.38 -0.91
N GLU A 28 -13.64 25.78 -2.00
CA GLU A 28 -14.27 24.87 -2.96
C GLU A 28 -13.25 23.99 -3.69
N ILE A 29 -12.13 24.56 -4.12
CA ILE A 29 -11.02 23.81 -4.75
C ILE A 29 -10.43 22.81 -3.77
N VAL A 30 -10.19 23.22 -2.53
CA VAL A 30 -9.68 22.33 -1.48
C VAL A 30 -10.67 21.22 -1.20
N ALA A 31 -11.96 21.54 -1.03
CA ALA A 31 -13.01 20.55 -0.81
C ALA A 31 -13.16 19.56 -1.98
N GLN A 32 -13.03 20.04 -3.23
CA GLN A 32 -12.99 19.17 -4.41
C GLN A 32 -11.75 18.28 -4.46
N ALA A 33 -10.58 18.82 -4.10
CA ALA A 33 -9.34 18.04 -4.03
C ALA A 33 -9.38 17.00 -2.92
N GLU A 34 -9.99 17.32 -1.77
CA GLU A 34 -10.19 16.39 -0.66
C GLU A 34 -11.29 15.34 -0.94
N ALA A 35 -12.29 15.68 -1.75
CA ALA A 35 -13.35 14.75 -2.14
C ALA A 35 -12.84 13.65 -3.09
N GLY A 36 -11.66 13.82 -3.67
CA GLY A 36 -11.09 12.89 -4.64
C GLY A 36 -11.92 12.78 -5.93
N PRO A 37 -11.50 11.94 -6.88
CA PRO A 37 -12.26 11.71 -8.10
C PRO A 37 -13.62 11.11 -7.78
N GLN A 38 -14.69 11.67 -8.38
CA GLN A 38 -16.05 11.19 -8.15
C GLN A 38 -16.33 10.00 -9.06
N PRO A 39 -17.00 8.95 -8.54
CA PRO A 39 -17.43 7.83 -9.36
C PRO A 39 -18.49 8.27 -10.37
N VAL A 40 -18.37 7.78 -11.59
CA VAL A 40 -19.35 7.96 -12.68
C VAL A 40 -20.12 6.65 -12.84
N GLN A 41 -21.44 6.72 -12.94
CA GLN A 41 -22.27 5.53 -13.13
C GLN A 41 -22.45 5.24 -14.63
N HIS A 42 -22.12 4.04 -15.02
CA HIS A 42 -22.36 3.46 -16.34
C HIS A 42 -23.00 2.07 -16.21
N ASP A 43 -23.84 1.68 -17.14
CA ASP A 43 -24.42 0.34 -17.38
C ASP A 43 -24.22 -0.72 -16.27
N GLY A 44 -24.74 -0.43 -15.07
CA GLY A 44 -24.66 -1.35 -13.93
C GLY A 44 -23.38 -1.28 -13.10
N PHE A 45 -22.46 -0.34 -13.38
CA PHE A 45 -21.24 -0.11 -12.62
C PHE A 45 -21.04 1.35 -12.26
N TYR A 46 -20.38 1.59 -11.14
CA TYR A 46 -19.69 2.84 -10.87
C TYR A 46 -18.23 2.70 -11.33
N GLU A 47 -17.80 3.61 -12.17
CA GLU A 47 -16.40 3.76 -12.57
C GLU A 47 -15.75 4.80 -11.69
N MET A 48 -14.77 4.40 -10.89
CA MET A 48 -14.06 5.28 -9.98
C MET A 48 -12.57 5.33 -10.35
N PRO A 49 -12.07 6.48 -10.81
CA PRO A 49 -10.64 6.67 -10.96
C PRO A 49 -9.93 6.49 -9.61
N ILE A 50 -8.91 5.64 -9.59
CA ILE A 50 -8.22 5.25 -8.37
C ILE A 50 -6.70 5.27 -8.58
N PRO A 51 -5.90 5.86 -7.68
CA PRO A 51 -4.46 5.77 -7.74
C PRO A 51 -3.99 4.33 -7.52
N ILE A 52 -2.90 3.97 -8.20
CA ILE A 52 -2.27 2.65 -8.10
C ILE A 52 -0.89 2.80 -7.48
N GLY A 53 -0.65 2.09 -6.39
CA GLY A 53 0.64 1.90 -5.76
C GLY A 53 1.27 0.58 -6.21
N ILE A 54 2.52 0.61 -6.67
CA ILE A 54 3.28 -0.59 -6.93
C ILE A 54 4.07 -0.96 -5.69
N SER A 55 3.68 -2.06 -5.06
CA SER A 55 4.38 -2.63 -3.90
C SER A 55 5.63 -3.35 -4.37
N VAL A 56 6.78 -2.67 -4.27
CA VAL A 56 8.08 -3.29 -4.46
C VAL A 56 8.36 -4.18 -3.25
N ARG A 57 9.16 -5.23 -3.42
CA ARG A 57 9.57 -6.11 -2.31
C ARG A 57 9.96 -5.34 -1.06
N HIS A 58 9.43 -5.74 0.09
CA HIS A 58 9.70 -5.08 1.36
C HIS A 58 9.48 -6.01 2.55
N VAL A 59 9.90 -5.58 3.71
CA VAL A 59 9.69 -6.28 4.96
C VAL A 59 8.96 -5.40 5.98
N HIS A 60 8.14 -6.02 6.80
CA HIS A 60 7.63 -5.44 8.04
C HIS A 60 8.24 -6.21 9.19
N LEU A 61 8.64 -5.50 10.25
CA LEU A 61 9.30 -6.10 11.39
C LEU A 61 8.51 -5.88 12.68
N CYS A 62 8.57 -6.84 13.58
CA CYS A 62 8.18 -6.62 14.98
C CYS A 62 9.35 -5.99 15.75
N PRO A 63 9.09 -5.34 16.90
CA PRO A 63 10.13 -4.67 17.68
C PRO A 63 11.29 -5.59 18.07
N GLU A 64 11.00 -6.83 18.42
CA GLU A 64 12.00 -7.84 18.78
C GLU A 64 12.98 -8.12 17.62
N HIS A 65 12.47 -8.27 16.40
CA HIS A 65 13.31 -8.51 15.23
C HIS A 65 14.07 -7.25 14.78
N VAL A 66 13.55 -6.05 15.06
CA VAL A 66 14.32 -4.81 14.86
C VAL A 66 15.54 -4.82 15.77
N ALA A 67 15.41 -5.18 17.05
CA ALA A 67 16.54 -5.25 17.99
C ALA A 67 17.58 -6.29 17.55
N ILE A 68 17.16 -7.47 17.07
CA ILE A 68 18.08 -8.50 16.60
C ILE A 68 18.84 -8.05 15.34
N LEU A 69 18.16 -7.41 14.39
CA LEU A 69 18.73 -7.08 13.08
C LEU A 69 19.56 -5.79 13.09
N PHE A 70 19.23 -4.83 13.96
CA PHE A 70 19.82 -3.48 13.98
C PHE A 70 20.43 -3.07 15.31
N GLY A 71 20.35 -3.92 16.34
CA GLY A 71 20.88 -3.70 17.68
C GLY A 71 19.80 -3.33 18.68
N GLU A 72 20.11 -3.61 19.95
CA GLU A 72 19.21 -3.32 21.07
C GLU A 72 18.91 -1.82 21.18
N GLY A 73 17.66 -1.45 21.37
CA GLY A 73 17.22 -0.05 21.46
C GLY A 73 17.12 0.69 20.13
N HIS A 74 17.41 0.04 18.98
CA HIS A 74 17.24 0.65 17.67
C HIS A 74 15.77 0.91 17.35
N ASN A 75 15.50 2.08 16.78
CA ASN A 75 14.17 2.45 16.28
C ASN A 75 14.24 2.69 14.77
N LEU A 76 13.24 2.20 14.04
CA LEU A 76 13.16 2.46 12.60
C LEU A 76 13.07 3.97 12.33
N SER A 77 13.92 4.46 11.43
CA SER A 77 13.98 5.86 11.05
C SER A 77 13.30 6.11 9.71
N SER A 78 12.37 7.07 9.68
CA SER A 78 11.64 7.40 8.46
C SER A 78 12.56 7.98 7.39
N TYR A 79 12.50 7.42 6.18
CA TYR A 79 13.12 7.96 4.97
C TYR A 79 12.11 8.76 4.15
N GLN A 80 10.90 8.19 3.95
CA GLN A 80 9.85 8.77 3.15
C GLN A 80 8.49 8.29 3.63
N GLU A 81 7.54 9.20 3.80
CA GLU A 81 6.15 8.84 4.08
C GLU A 81 5.52 8.14 2.87
N LEU A 82 4.69 7.15 3.15
CA LEU A 82 3.89 6.45 2.15
C LEU A 82 2.54 7.14 1.95
N TYR A 83 1.79 6.71 0.95
CA TYR A 83 0.48 7.29 0.65
C TYR A 83 -0.50 7.19 1.83
N GLN A 84 -0.48 6.08 2.55
CA GLN A 84 -1.27 5.90 3.76
C GLN A 84 -0.65 6.64 4.94
N LYS A 85 -1.43 7.48 5.62
CA LYS A 85 -0.96 8.28 6.77
C LYS A 85 -0.42 7.39 7.90
N GLY A 86 0.75 7.73 8.40
CA GLY A 86 1.41 7.01 9.50
C GLY A 86 2.24 5.80 9.06
N TYR A 87 2.28 5.50 7.77
CA TYR A 87 3.16 4.49 7.20
C TYR A 87 4.32 5.15 6.47
N TYR A 88 5.50 4.55 6.55
CA TYR A 88 6.70 5.11 5.94
C TYR A 88 7.67 4.03 5.46
N ALA A 89 8.43 4.35 4.43
CA ALA A 89 9.62 3.61 4.07
C ALA A 89 10.73 4.00 5.06
N ALA A 90 11.32 3.03 5.74
CA ALA A 90 12.40 3.27 6.68
C ALA A 90 13.74 3.44 5.94
N ARG A 91 14.75 3.99 6.61
CA ARG A 91 16.13 4.01 6.10
C ARG A 91 16.77 2.64 6.14
N GLU A 92 16.31 1.80 7.04
CA GLU A 92 16.78 0.47 7.29
C GLU A 92 16.47 -0.47 6.13
N HIS A 93 17.43 -1.34 5.82
CA HIS A 93 17.32 -2.39 4.83
C HIS A 93 17.84 -3.69 5.43
N VAL A 94 17.36 -4.79 4.91
CA VAL A 94 17.84 -6.12 5.25
C VAL A 94 18.16 -6.89 3.97
N MET A 95 18.99 -7.91 4.10
CA MET A 95 19.12 -8.94 3.08
C MET A 95 18.09 -10.02 3.34
N VAL A 96 17.38 -10.43 2.29
CA VAL A 96 16.42 -11.54 2.33
C VAL A 96 17.08 -12.77 1.73
N VAL A 97 17.15 -13.85 2.48
CA VAL A 97 17.87 -15.06 2.09
C VAL A 97 16.88 -16.20 1.86
N GLY A 98 16.86 -16.70 0.64
CA GLY A 98 16.08 -17.86 0.21
C GLY A 98 16.93 -19.13 0.13
N ARG A 99 16.37 -20.17 -0.51
CA ARG A 99 17.06 -21.47 -0.65
C ARG A 99 18.17 -21.48 -1.70
N LYS A 100 18.08 -20.61 -2.72
CA LYS A 100 19.02 -20.59 -3.84
C LYS A 100 19.90 -19.35 -3.82
N ARG A 101 19.32 -18.20 -3.52
CA ARG A 101 19.97 -16.89 -3.59
C ARG A 101 19.48 -15.99 -2.48
N CYS A 102 20.08 -14.82 -2.37
CA CYS A 102 19.61 -13.72 -1.55
C CYS A 102 19.24 -12.51 -2.42
N ILE A 103 18.47 -11.60 -1.84
CA ILE A 103 18.16 -10.28 -2.38
C ILE A 103 18.61 -9.26 -1.34
N GLU A 104 19.52 -8.39 -1.74
CA GLU A 104 20.08 -7.35 -0.88
C GLU A 104 19.22 -6.09 -0.88
N ALA A 105 19.46 -5.24 0.12
CA ALA A 105 18.85 -3.94 0.25
C ALA A 105 17.31 -3.92 0.18
N VAL A 106 16.66 -4.96 0.73
CA VAL A 106 15.20 -4.99 0.85
C VAL A 106 14.78 -4.04 1.95
N ARG A 107 13.95 -3.08 1.59
CA ARG A 107 13.54 -1.99 2.49
C ARG A 107 12.62 -2.47 3.60
N VAL A 108 12.83 -1.92 4.79
CA VAL A 108 11.88 -2.05 5.89
C VAL A 108 10.80 -0.99 5.75
N LEU A 109 9.54 -1.37 5.93
CA LEU A 109 8.42 -0.44 6.04
C LEU A 109 7.96 -0.37 7.48
N GLY A 110 7.83 0.87 7.97
CA GLY A 110 7.33 1.18 9.30
C GLY A 110 5.86 1.63 9.29
N PRO A 111 5.26 1.69 10.48
CA PRO A 111 5.80 1.34 11.79
C PRO A 111 5.98 -0.17 12.00
N THR A 112 6.57 -0.56 13.12
CA THR A 112 6.66 -1.97 13.52
C THR A 112 5.28 -2.60 13.66
N ARG A 113 5.21 -3.92 13.41
CA ARG A 113 3.98 -4.73 13.47
C ARG A 113 4.08 -5.78 14.56
N PRO A 114 2.97 -6.42 14.96
CA PRO A 114 3.00 -7.50 15.97
C PRO A 114 3.85 -8.71 15.59
N TYR A 115 4.06 -8.94 14.30
CA TYR A 115 4.93 -9.99 13.75
C TYR A 115 5.62 -9.52 12.47
N SER A 116 6.74 -10.15 12.15
CA SER A 116 7.50 -9.83 10.95
C SER A 116 7.02 -10.61 9.75
N GLN A 117 7.07 -9.98 8.58
CA GLN A 117 6.67 -10.59 7.31
C GLN A 117 7.47 -10.01 6.14
N VAL A 118 7.56 -10.78 5.07
CA VAL A 118 8.25 -10.41 3.83
C VAL A 118 7.28 -10.51 2.67
N GLU A 119 7.05 -9.38 2.02
CA GLU A 119 6.20 -9.28 0.83
C GLU A 119 7.08 -9.24 -0.42
N LEU A 120 6.85 -10.19 -1.33
CA LEU A 120 7.65 -10.41 -2.52
C LEU A 120 6.76 -10.52 -3.75
N ALA A 121 7.33 -10.27 -4.92
CA ALA A 121 6.71 -10.63 -6.19
C ALA A 121 7.03 -12.09 -6.57
N GLN A 122 6.32 -12.67 -7.52
CA GLN A 122 6.58 -14.03 -8.01
C GLN A 122 8.00 -14.17 -8.59
N THR A 123 8.48 -13.15 -9.30
CA THR A 123 9.85 -13.12 -9.84
C THR A 123 10.91 -13.17 -8.72
N ASP A 124 10.68 -12.47 -7.61
CA ASP A 124 11.56 -12.52 -6.44
C ASP A 124 11.59 -13.94 -5.83
N ALA A 125 10.42 -14.57 -5.72
CA ALA A 125 10.30 -15.93 -5.22
C ALA A 125 11.11 -16.93 -6.08
N LEU A 126 11.07 -16.77 -7.41
CA LEU A 126 11.86 -17.59 -8.34
C LEU A 126 13.36 -17.38 -8.13
N VAL A 127 13.81 -16.14 -7.98
CA VAL A 127 15.22 -15.80 -7.69
C VAL A 127 15.67 -16.46 -6.39
N LEU A 128 14.88 -16.36 -5.34
CA LEU A 128 15.16 -16.92 -4.02
C LEU A 128 15.03 -18.46 -3.98
N GLY A 129 14.44 -19.07 -5.01
CA GLY A 129 14.17 -20.53 -5.05
C GLY A 129 13.07 -20.95 -4.09
N LEU A 130 12.05 -20.10 -3.92
CA LEU A 130 10.91 -20.32 -3.03
C LEU A 130 9.64 -20.56 -3.84
N LYS A 131 8.74 -21.35 -3.26
CA LYS A 131 7.33 -21.40 -3.67
C LYS A 131 6.55 -20.66 -2.60
N LEU A 132 5.98 -19.52 -2.96
CA LEU A 132 5.23 -18.66 -2.05
C LEU A 132 3.73 -18.73 -2.34
N PRO A 133 2.88 -18.66 -1.30
CA PRO A 133 1.44 -18.48 -1.49
C PRO A 133 1.15 -17.04 -1.90
N ILE A 134 0.03 -16.84 -2.59
CA ILE A 134 -0.61 -15.52 -2.68
C ILE A 134 -1.46 -15.37 -1.43
N ALA A 135 -1.13 -14.41 -0.57
CA ALA A 135 -1.75 -14.22 0.73
C ALA A 135 -2.00 -12.73 1.04
N THR A 136 -2.75 -12.47 2.08
CA THR A 136 -3.05 -11.10 2.54
C THR A 136 -2.06 -10.59 3.58
N ASP A 137 -1.39 -11.51 4.29
CA ASP A 137 -0.40 -11.20 5.31
C ASP A 137 0.43 -12.43 5.69
N GLY A 138 1.44 -12.24 6.55
CA GLY A 138 2.32 -13.31 7.03
C GLY A 138 1.70 -14.26 8.06
N ALA A 139 0.46 -13.99 8.52
CA ALA A 139 -0.31 -14.90 9.37
C ALA A 139 -1.00 -16.00 8.56
N ASP A 140 -0.93 -15.97 7.23
CA ASP A 140 -1.42 -17.05 6.39
C ASP A 140 -0.70 -18.37 6.72
N PRO A 141 -1.44 -19.48 6.98
CA PRO A 141 -0.86 -20.79 7.29
C PRO A 141 0.10 -21.33 6.22
N ALA A 142 -0.03 -20.86 4.97
CA ALA A 142 0.83 -21.26 3.86
C ALA A 142 2.07 -20.36 3.72
N SER A 143 2.22 -19.28 4.52
CA SER A 143 3.41 -18.43 4.47
C SER A 143 4.69 -19.26 4.63
N ALA A 144 5.73 -18.93 3.86
CA ALA A 144 6.96 -19.72 3.80
C ALA A 144 8.02 -19.20 4.79
N PRO A 145 8.88 -20.09 5.33
CA PRO A 145 10.02 -19.66 6.12
C PRO A 145 11.02 -18.88 5.27
N ILE A 146 11.64 -17.86 5.87
CA ILE A 146 12.62 -17.01 5.20
C ILE A 146 13.58 -16.40 6.23
N THR A 147 14.85 -16.21 5.84
CA THR A 147 15.85 -15.60 6.72
C THR A 147 16.09 -14.14 6.32
N LEU A 148 16.12 -13.26 7.32
CA LEU A 148 16.51 -11.88 7.21
C LEU A 148 17.88 -11.68 7.84
N VAL A 149 18.74 -10.90 7.20
CA VAL A 149 20.06 -10.54 7.73
C VAL A 149 20.17 -9.03 7.77
N GLY A 150 20.42 -8.48 8.91
CA GLY A 150 20.71 -7.08 9.17
C GLY A 150 22.19 -6.86 9.51
N PRO A 151 22.58 -5.63 9.83
CA PRO A 151 23.97 -5.32 10.17
C PRO A 151 24.45 -5.98 11.48
N GLU A 152 23.56 -6.20 12.47
CA GLU A 152 23.91 -6.71 13.77
C GLU A 152 23.57 -8.19 13.97
N GLY A 153 22.72 -8.75 13.13
CA GLY A 153 22.33 -10.15 13.28
C GLY A 153 21.40 -10.67 12.18
N ALA A 154 20.90 -11.87 12.42
CA ALA A 154 19.99 -12.53 11.49
C ALA A 154 18.82 -13.17 12.24
N VAL A 155 17.67 -13.25 11.58
CA VAL A 155 16.49 -13.91 12.10
C VAL A 155 15.81 -14.74 11.01
N THR A 156 15.37 -15.93 11.36
CA THR A 156 14.58 -16.79 10.47
C THR A 156 13.12 -16.72 10.88
N LEU A 157 12.30 -16.17 9.99
CA LEU A 157 10.85 -16.19 10.15
C LEU A 157 10.36 -17.60 9.85
N PRO A 158 9.55 -18.20 10.73
CA PRO A 158 9.21 -19.63 10.62
C PRO A 158 8.18 -19.94 9.53
N GLY A 159 7.45 -18.96 9.04
CA GLY A 159 6.29 -19.17 8.19
C GLY A 159 5.13 -19.84 8.93
N LYS A 160 4.26 -20.52 8.19
CA LYS A 160 3.15 -21.31 8.73
C LYS A 160 2.24 -20.51 9.68
N GLY A 161 1.93 -19.27 9.31
CA GLY A 161 1.07 -18.39 10.09
C GLY A 161 1.75 -17.65 11.25
N LYS A 162 3.06 -17.82 11.42
CA LYS A 162 3.84 -17.16 12.50
C LYS A 162 4.81 -16.10 11.94
N GLY A 163 4.38 -15.38 10.90
CA GLY A 163 5.26 -14.54 10.10
C GLY A 163 6.03 -15.35 9.05
N GLY A 164 6.39 -14.74 7.94
CA GLY A 164 7.08 -15.42 6.84
C GLY A 164 6.95 -14.67 5.52
N ALA A 165 7.34 -15.32 4.45
CA ALA A 165 7.30 -14.78 3.11
C ALA A 165 6.03 -15.21 2.37
N PHE A 166 5.49 -14.30 1.57
CA PHE A 166 4.35 -14.54 0.70
C PHE A 166 4.35 -13.53 -0.48
N ILE A 167 3.54 -13.79 -1.49
CA ILE A 167 3.23 -12.83 -2.55
C ILE A 167 1.98 -12.09 -2.11
N ALA A 168 2.07 -10.78 -2.01
CA ALA A 168 0.93 -9.96 -1.61
C ALA A 168 -0.19 -10.08 -2.66
N ARG A 169 -1.37 -10.50 -2.22
CA ARG A 169 -2.56 -10.49 -3.06
C ARG A 169 -2.88 -9.06 -3.46
N ARG A 170 -3.16 -8.85 -4.76
CA ARG A 170 -3.66 -7.54 -5.22
C ARG A 170 -4.85 -7.11 -4.37
N HIS A 171 -4.80 -5.90 -3.85
CA HIS A 171 -5.82 -5.39 -2.95
C HIS A 171 -5.96 -3.89 -3.07
N MET A 172 -7.02 -3.36 -2.51
CA MET A 172 -7.17 -1.93 -2.34
C MET A 172 -7.37 -1.58 -0.87
N HIS A 173 -6.81 -0.47 -0.47
CA HIS A 173 -7.21 0.24 0.72
C HIS A 173 -8.38 1.15 0.36
N MET A 174 -9.48 1.03 1.07
CA MET A 174 -10.67 1.86 0.89
C MET A 174 -11.04 2.53 2.21
N SER A 175 -11.34 3.82 2.15
CA SER A 175 -11.89 4.54 3.30
C SER A 175 -13.29 4.01 3.63
N ASP A 176 -13.64 4.02 4.90
CA ASP A 176 -14.98 3.68 5.35
C ASP A 176 -16.05 4.63 4.79
N ILE A 177 -15.66 5.87 4.48
CA ILE A 177 -16.55 6.86 3.87
C ILE A 177 -16.88 6.47 2.42
N THR A 178 -15.86 6.15 1.61
CA THR A 178 -16.04 5.68 0.23
C THR A 178 -16.82 4.38 0.18
N ALA A 179 -16.49 3.44 1.05
CA ALA A 179 -17.16 2.16 1.13
C ALA A 179 -18.68 2.30 1.42
N ARG A 180 -19.05 3.14 2.39
CA ARG A 180 -20.46 3.42 2.68
C ARG A 180 -21.18 4.11 1.53
N LYS A 181 -20.53 5.10 0.89
CA LYS A 181 -21.10 5.84 -0.25
C LYS A 181 -21.42 4.94 -1.43
N LEU A 182 -20.58 3.94 -1.69
CA LEU A 182 -20.68 3.05 -2.85
C LEU A 182 -21.27 1.67 -2.53
N GLY A 183 -21.62 1.43 -1.26
CA GLY A 183 -22.18 0.15 -0.81
C GLY A 183 -21.18 -1.02 -0.88
N VAL A 184 -19.86 -0.75 -0.93
CA VAL A 184 -18.81 -1.76 -0.99
C VAL A 184 -18.58 -2.38 0.38
N LYS A 185 -18.36 -3.69 0.43
CA LYS A 185 -18.13 -4.43 1.67
C LYS A 185 -16.65 -4.79 1.82
N ASP A 186 -16.21 -4.89 3.08
CA ASP A 186 -14.88 -5.41 3.36
C ASP A 186 -14.73 -6.84 2.81
N ARG A 187 -13.54 -7.14 2.26
CA ARG A 187 -13.18 -8.41 1.59
C ARG A 187 -13.95 -8.70 0.31
N GLU A 188 -14.68 -7.76 -0.22
CA GLU A 188 -15.27 -7.87 -1.55
C GLU A 188 -14.18 -7.89 -2.63
N LEU A 189 -14.49 -8.50 -3.78
CA LEU A 189 -13.60 -8.55 -4.93
C LEU A 189 -14.14 -7.63 -6.02
N LEU A 190 -13.34 -6.67 -6.43
CA LEU A 190 -13.65 -5.73 -7.50
C LEU A 190 -12.69 -5.91 -8.68
N ASP A 191 -13.01 -5.27 -9.79
CA ASP A 191 -12.18 -5.27 -10.99
C ASP A 191 -11.54 -3.91 -11.21
N LEU A 192 -10.30 -3.90 -11.68
CA LEU A 192 -9.52 -2.71 -12.00
C LEU A 192 -9.20 -2.71 -13.48
N HIS A 193 -9.74 -1.74 -14.20
CA HIS A 193 -9.35 -1.46 -15.57
C HIS A 193 -8.16 -0.50 -15.61
N ILE A 194 -7.17 -0.81 -16.43
CA ILE A 194 -5.95 -0.02 -16.58
C ILE A 194 -5.77 0.27 -18.06
N ASP A 195 -5.82 1.55 -18.40
CA ASP A 195 -5.44 2.06 -19.72
C ASP A 195 -3.92 2.19 -19.83
N GLY A 196 -3.40 2.20 -21.04
CA GLY A 196 -1.98 2.41 -21.26
C GLY A 196 -1.40 1.58 -22.41
N PRO A 197 -0.08 1.36 -22.43
CA PRO A 197 0.60 0.62 -23.50
C PRO A 197 0.15 -0.86 -23.59
N ARG A 198 -0.35 -1.42 -22.48
CA ARG A 198 -0.86 -2.78 -22.39
C ARG A 198 -2.18 -2.76 -21.62
N PRO A 199 -3.26 -2.23 -22.25
CA PRO A 199 -4.54 -2.10 -21.57
C PRO A 199 -5.05 -3.46 -21.11
N THR A 200 -5.58 -3.51 -19.89
CA THR A 200 -6.03 -4.76 -19.29
C THR A 200 -7.05 -4.51 -18.19
N THR A 201 -7.79 -5.53 -17.83
CA THR A 201 -8.61 -5.55 -16.62
C THR A 201 -8.05 -6.60 -15.67
N LEU A 202 -7.66 -6.18 -14.48
CA LEU A 202 -7.24 -7.06 -13.40
C LEU A 202 -8.45 -7.39 -12.54
N HIS A 203 -8.87 -8.66 -12.56
CA HIS A 203 -9.98 -9.13 -11.76
C HIS A 203 -9.58 -9.46 -10.33
N GLY A 204 -10.53 -9.33 -9.40
CA GLY A 204 -10.36 -9.84 -8.05
C GLY A 204 -9.45 -8.99 -7.15
N ILE A 205 -9.51 -7.68 -7.27
CA ILE A 205 -8.90 -6.74 -6.33
C ILE A 205 -9.61 -6.88 -4.97
N LEU A 206 -8.91 -7.35 -3.96
CA LEU A 206 -9.47 -7.55 -2.63
C LEU A 206 -9.65 -6.21 -1.91
N VAL A 207 -10.87 -5.84 -1.59
CA VAL A 207 -11.16 -4.63 -0.82
C VAL A 207 -10.81 -4.85 0.66
N ARG A 208 -10.10 -3.88 1.23
CA ARG A 208 -9.81 -3.77 2.68
C ARG A 208 -10.26 -2.40 3.14
N ILE A 209 -11.17 -2.38 4.11
CA ILE A 209 -11.79 -1.13 4.59
C ILE A 209 -11.25 -0.78 5.97
N GLN A 210 -10.81 0.46 6.13
CA GLN A 210 -10.43 1.00 7.43
C GLN A 210 -10.69 2.50 7.50
N ALA A 211 -11.17 2.98 8.64
CA ALA A 211 -11.36 4.39 8.89
C ALA A 211 -10.04 5.17 8.76
N GLY A 212 -10.09 6.30 8.08
CA GLY A 212 -8.94 7.18 7.86
C GLY A 212 -7.97 6.76 6.78
N TRP A 213 -8.17 5.62 6.12
CA TRP A 213 -7.40 5.26 4.94
C TRP A 213 -7.74 6.16 3.75
N ARG A 214 -6.79 6.27 2.84
CA ARG A 214 -6.98 6.86 1.51
C ARG A 214 -7.22 5.74 0.52
N ASP A 215 -8.07 5.99 -0.47
CA ASP A 215 -8.41 5.01 -1.49
C ASP A 215 -7.21 4.82 -2.43
N GLU A 216 -6.67 3.60 -2.53
CA GLU A 216 -5.52 3.25 -3.35
C GLU A 216 -5.53 1.74 -3.64
N VAL A 217 -5.28 1.36 -4.88
CA VAL A 217 -5.05 -0.05 -5.27
C VAL A 217 -3.56 -0.37 -5.16
N HIS A 218 -3.25 -1.54 -4.62
CA HIS A 218 -1.90 -2.07 -4.51
C HIS A 218 -1.73 -3.27 -5.43
N LEU A 219 -0.75 -3.19 -6.31
CA LEU A 219 -0.28 -4.25 -7.19
C LEU A 219 1.17 -4.59 -6.85
N ASP A 220 1.60 -5.82 -7.08
CA ASP A 220 3.02 -6.15 -6.95
C ASP A 220 3.82 -5.67 -8.18
N THR A 221 5.15 -5.82 -8.12
CA THR A 221 6.05 -5.39 -9.19
C THR A 221 5.79 -6.14 -10.49
N ASP A 222 5.47 -7.43 -10.45
CA ASP A 222 5.23 -8.24 -11.64
C ASP A 222 3.93 -7.82 -12.33
N GLU A 223 2.88 -7.55 -11.55
CA GLU A 223 1.60 -7.03 -12.05
C GLU A 223 1.77 -5.65 -12.69
N GLY A 224 2.47 -4.73 -12.02
CA GLY A 224 2.76 -3.40 -12.56
C GLY A 224 3.57 -3.46 -13.87
N ASN A 225 4.59 -4.32 -13.92
CA ASN A 225 5.40 -4.52 -15.12
C ASN A 225 4.60 -5.17 -16.26
N ALA A 226 3.70 -6.11 -15.96
CA ALA A 226 2.87 -6.76 -16.97
C ALA A 226 2.02 -5.76 -17.75
N VAL A 227 1.48 -4.76 -17.07
CA VAL A 227 0.63 -3.72 -17.70
C VAL A 227 1.39 -2.45 -18.07
N GLY A 228 2.65 -2.32 -17.66
CA GLY A 228 3.52 -1.19 -18.01
C GLY A 228 3.23 0.10 -17.25
N ILE A 229 2.77 0.01 -16.01
CA ILE A 229 2.44 1.17 -15.16
C ILE A 229 3.46 1.38 -14.03
N ARG A 230 3.40 2.57 -13.44
CA ARG A 230 4.22 2.99 -12.29
C ARG A 230 3.33 3.48 -11.16
N SER A 231 3.86 3.46 -9.94
CA SER A 231 3.18 4.05 -8.78
C SER A 231 2.75 5.49 -9.04
N GLY A 232 1.56 5.83 -8.59
CA GLY A 232 0.95 7.14 -8.75
C GLY A 232 0.16 7.32 -10.06
N GLN A 233 0.21 6.37 -10.98
CA GLN A 233 -0.72 6.35 -12.12
C GLN A 233 -2.11 5.92 -11.66
N THR A 234 -3.12 6.25 -12.48
CA THR A 234 -4.53 6.01 -12.16
C THR A 234 -5.06 4.86 -13.02
N GLY A 235 -5.84 3.98 -12.41
CA GLY A 235 -6.74 3.04 -13.09
C GLY A 235 -8.19 3.37 -12.80
N THR A 236 -9.10 2.59 -13.36
CA THR A 236 -10.55 2.71 -13.15
C THR A 236 -11.06 1.49 -12.38
N LEU A 237 -11.49 1.72 -11.15
CA LEU A 237 -12.11 0.67 -10.33
C LEU A 237 -13.56 0.49 -10.79
N MET A 238 -13.94 -0.74 -11.08
CA MET A 238 -15.28 -1.13 -11.53
C MET A 238 -16.07 -1.65 -10.33
N ILE A 239 -17.08 -0.91 -9.89
CA ILE A 239 -17.89 -1.24 -8.71
C ILE A 239 -19.32 -1.52 -9.16
N PRO A 240 -19.85 -2.73 -8.96
CA PRO A 240 -21.23 -3.05 -9.35
C PRO A 240 -22.25 -2.13 -8.66
N VAL A 241 -23.19 -1.57 -9.44
CA VAL A 241 -24.35 -0.86 -8.89
C VAL A 241 -25.24 -1.88 -8.18
N ARG A 242 -25.61 -1.58 -6.96
CA ARG A 242 -26.48 -2.43 -6.15
C ARG A 242 -27.87 -1.84 -6.09
N ALA A 243 -28.85 -2.72 -6.22
CA ALA A 243 -30.26 -2.38 -6.04
C ALA A 243 -30.56 -2.10 -4.55
#